data_18e9dd248000c68812b8bc478d73d1ed
#
_entry.id   18e9dd248000c68812b8bc478d73d1ed
#
_cell.length_a   1.000
_cell.length_b   1.000
_cell.length_c   1.000
_cell.angle_alpha   90.00
_cell.angle_beta   90.00
_cell.angle_gamma   90.00
#
_symmetry.space_group_name_H-M   'P 1'
#
loop_
_entity.id
_entity.type
_entity.pdbx_description
1 polymer ?
#
loop_
_entity_poly.entity_id
_entity_poly.type
_entity_poly.pdbx_seq_one_letter_code
_entity_poly.pdbx_strand_id
1 'polypeptide(L)'
;ILKSDDINHEFGYKEFEVSPGSLIAQSATWRFLVNKEFYRNPRSIITINVDPELKDGEFIVSLDNPYIEVSTSAKLNKQVNGMMASEISKTYAINALYVPVVTHALTVLEQREELLENKWAQVLTSQLATIRQDHDVRDERHNEAQALFRFPLSVISMEGS
;
A
#
# COMPACT_ATOMS: atom_id res chain seq x y z
N ILE A 1 42.09 1.32 23.06
CA ILE A 1 42.31 2.75 23.28
C ILE A 1 41.70 3.48 22.08
N LEU A 2 40.59 4.19 22.29
CA LEU A 2 39.97 5.03 21.27
C LEU A 2 40.87 6.24 21.03
N LYS A 3 41.11 6.61 19.76
CA LYS A 3 41.86 7.79 19.41
C LYS A 3 41.05 9.04 19.71
N SER A 4 41.69 10.16 20.00
CA SER A 4 41.03 11.42 20.40
C SER A 4 40.03 11.96 19.37
N ASP A 5 40.16 11.55 18.10
CA ASP A 5 39.33 11.98 16.99
C ASP A 5 38.00 11.16 16.89
N ASP A 6 37.91 10.05 17.64
CA ASP A 6 36.73 9.19 17.68
C ASP A 6 35.76 9.54 18.83
N ILE A 7 36.09 10.58 19.62
CA ILE A 7 35.28 10.99 20.76
C ILE A 7 34.26 12.04 20.33
N ASN A 8 32.99 11.73 20.48
CA ASN A 8 31.91 12.70 20.23
C ASN A 8 32.00 13.84 21.26
N HIS A 9 32.22 15.06 20.79
CA HIS A 9 32.38 16.27 21.60
C HIS A 9 31.17 16.61 22.48
N GLU A 10 30.01 16.02 22.20
CA GLU A 10 28.78 16.17 23.01
C GLU A 10 28.91 15.59 24.43
N PHE A 11 29.85 14.66 24.69
CA PHE A 11 30.05 14.08 26.00
C PHE A 11 30.91 14.90 26.95
N GLY A 12 31.50 16.00 26.49
CA GLY A 12 32.22 16.98 27.33
C GLY A 12 33.53 16.50 27.97
N TYR A 13 33.90 15.23 27.84
CA TYR A 13 35.10 14.63 28.41
C TYR A 13 35.98 14.05 27.31
N LYS A 14 37.31 14.30 27.46
CA LYS A 14 38.30 13.77 26.50
C LYS A 14 38.76 12.36 26.82
N GLU A 15 38.57 11.94 28.04
CA GLU A 15 38.97 10.60 28.53
C GLU A 15 37.98 10.11 29.59
N PHE A 16 37.63 8.82 29.55
CA PHE A 16 36.85 8.17 30.55
C PHE A 16 37.36 6.72 30.78
N GLU A 17 37.35 6.29 32.00
CA GLU A 17 37.75 4.93 32.37
C GLU A 17 36.58 3.97 32.16
N VAL A 18 36.85 2.89 31.45
CA VAL A 18 35.87 1.84 31.14
C VAL A 18 36.37 0.51 31.71
N SER A 19 35.60 -0.08 32.58
CA SER A 19 35.86 -1.43 33.09
C SER A 19 35.31 -2.49 32.12
N PRO A 20 35.90 -3.69 32.07
CA PRO A 20 35.32 -4.79 31.29
C PRO A 20 33.87 -5.05 31.70
N GLY A 21 32.96 -5.00 30.71
CA GLY A 21 31.51 -5.15 30.94
C GLY A 21 30.75 -3.80 31.13
N SER A 22 31.43 -2.66 31.17
CA SER A 22 30.76 -1.36 31.24
C SER A 22 30.04 -1.04 29.93
N LEU A 23 28.82 -0.47 30.04
CA LEU A 23 28.06 0.01 28.91
C LEU A 23 28.70 1.33 28.41
N ILE A 24 29.40 1.29 27.28
CA ILE A 24 30.14 2.42 26.73
C ILE A 24 29.21 3.42 25.97
N ALA A 25 28.15 2.89 25.34
CA ALA A 25 27.16 3.69 24.65
C ALA A 25 25.80 3.00 24.69
N GLN A 26 24.77 3.76 24.98
CA GLN A 26 23.39 3.32 24.83
C GLN A 26 22.72 4.31 23.89
N SER A 27 22.49 3.90 22.63
CA SER A 27 21.65 4.68 21.74
C SER A 27 20.23 4.68 22.29
N ALA A 28 19.53 5.81 22.13
CA ALA A 28 18.11 5.86 22.39
C ALA A 28 17.43 4.70 21.62
N THR A 29 16.65 3.88 22.33
CA THR A 29 15.89 2.80 21.70
C THR A 29 14.80 3.44 20.87
N TRP A 30 15.04 3.60 19.58
CA TRP A 30 14.03 4.03 18.64
C TRP A 30 13.05 2.87 18.45
N ARG A 31 11.87 2.96 19.07
CA ARG A 31 10.78 2.05 18.78
C ARG A 31 10.08 2.55 17.53
N PHE A 32 10.41 1.96 16.39
CA PHE A 32 9.61 2.12 15.21
C PHE A 32 8.36 1.26 15.36
N LEU A 33 7.22 1.90 15.58
CA LEU A 33 5.93 1.26 15.39
C LEU A 33 5.74 1.08 13.89
N VAL A 34 6.23 -0.03 13.37
CA VAL A 34 5.92 -0.44 12.00
C VAL A 34 4.45 -0.87 11.99
N ASN A 35 3.56 0.02 11.56
CA ASN A 35 2.20 -0.38 11.29
C ASN A 35 2.23 -1.34 10.10
N LYS A 36 2.06 -2.65 10.36
CA LYS A 36 2.07 -3.69 9.31
C LYS A 36 1.04 -3.43 8.21
N GLU A 37 -0.04 -2.72 8.51
CA GLU A 37 -1.08 -2.36 7.56
C GLU A 37 -0.54 -1.39 6.47
N PHE A 38 0.43 -0.56 6.83
CA PHE A 38 1.07 0.41 5.94
C PHE A 38 1.82 -0.23 4.76
N TYR A 39 2.39 -1.44 4.97
CA TYR A 39 3.18 -2.14 3.96
C TYR A 39 2.39 -3.26 3.27
N ARG A 40 1.10 -3.40 3.56
CA ARG A 40 0.28 -4.39 2.86
C ARG A 40 0.10 -3.98 1.41
N ASN A 41 0.32 -4.93 0.53
CA ASN A 41 -0.05 -4.77 -0.87
C ASN A 41 -1.57 -4.54 -0.95
N PRO A 42 -2.08 -3.52 -1.66
CA PRO A 42 -3.52 -3.28 -1.81
C PRO A 42 -4.31 -4.51 -2.25
N ARG A 43 -3.67 -5.44 -3.00
CA ARG A 43 -4.31 -6.72 -3.34
C ARG A 43 -4.62 -7.61 -2.16
N SER A 44 -3.92 -7.46 -1.04
CA SER A 44 -4.14 -8.28 0.17
C SER A 44 -5.44 -7.97 0.90
N ILE A 45 -6.08 -6.84 0.58
CA ILE A 45 -7.39 -6.46 1.10
C ILE A 45 -8.54 -6.79 0.14
N ILE A 46 -8.24 -7.38 -1.02
CA ILE A 46 -9.21 -7.77 -2.04
C ILE A 46 -9.28 -9.29 -2.10
N THR A 47 -10.46 -9.84 -1.91
CA THR A 47 -10.76 -11.26 -2.05
C THR A 47 -11.56 -11.47 -3.32
N ILE A 48 -11.14 -12.39 -4.17
CA ILE A 48 -11.85 -12.73 -5.42
C ILE A 48 -12.50 -14.08 -5.27
N ASN A 49 -13.82 -14.11 -5.43
CA ASN A 49 -14.65 -15.31 -5.38
C ASN A 49 -15.24 -15.58 -6.76
N VAL A 50 -15.57 -16.83 -7.03
CA VAL A 50 -16.28 -17.23 -8.25
C VAL A 50 -17.77 -17.32 -7.94
N ASP A 51 -18.57 -16.60 -8.71
CA ASP A 51 -20.02 -16.71 -8.71
C ASP A 51 -20.47 -17.32 -10.05
N PRO A 52 -21.05 -18.53 -10.04
CA PRO A 52 -21.46 -19.23 -11.25
C PRO A 52 -22.64 -18.58 -11.96
N GLU A 53 -23.40 -17.70 -11.30
CA GLU A 53 -24.57 -17.03 -11.86
C GLU A 53 -24.18 -15.78 -12.69
N LEU A 54 -22.94 -15.28 -12.52
CA LEU A 54 -22.45 -14.14 -13.27
C LEU A 54 -22.12 -14.52 -14.72
N LYS A 55 -22.53 -13.65 -15.64
CA LYS A 55 -22.20 -13.81 -17.08
C LYS A 55 -20.72 -13.51 -17.30
N ASP A 56 -20.22 -14.01 -18.43
CA ASP A 56 -18.85 -13.81 -18.84
C ASP A 56 -18.47 -12.30 -18.87
N GLY A 57 -17.42 -11.94 -18.11
CA GLY A 57 -16.94 -10.55 -18.01
C GLY A 57 -17.61 -9.71 -16.94
N GLU A 58 -18.68 -10.21 -16.29
CA GLU A 58 -19.31 -9.51 -15.18
C GLU A 58 -18.55 -9.74 -13.87
N PHE A 59 -18.55 -8.74 -13.01
CA PHE A 59 -18.12 -8.84 -11.62
C PHE A 59 -18.94 -7.91 -10.73
N ILE A 60 -19.05 -8.27 -9.46
CA ILE A 60 -19.75 -7.52 -8.42
C ILE A 60 -18.73 -7.21 -7.32
N VAL A 61 -18.81 -6.00 -6.76
CA VAL A 61 -17.95 -5.55 -5.63
C VAL A 61 -18.83 -5.37 -4.41
N SER A 62 -18.46 -6.00 -3.30
CA SER A 62 -19.04 -5.79 -1.97
C SER A 62 -18.01 -5.14 -1.06
N LEU A 63 -18.43 -4.06 -0.38
CA LEU A 63 -17.58 -3.22 0.48
C LEU A 63 -17.98 -3.29 1.97
N ASP A 64 -19.03 -4.02 2.30
CA ASP A 64 -19.59 -4.06 3.66
C ASP A 64 -18.82 -4.96 4.62
N ASN A 65 -17.90 -5.78 4.09
CA ASN A 65 -17.08 -6.72 4.83
C ASN A 65 -15.70 -6.12 5.20
N PRO A 66 -14.95 -6.73 6.15
CA PRO A 66 -13.60 -6.28 6.50
C PRO A 66 -12.61 -6.25 5.32
N TYR A 67 -12.88 -7.01 4.27
CA TYR A 67 -12.16 -7.04 3.00
C TYR A 67 -13.09 -6.65 1.86
N ILE A 68 -12.52 -6.11 0.79
CA ILE A 68 -13.25 -5.88 -0.45
C ILE A 68 -13.48 -7.25 -1.10
N GLU A 69 -14.73 -7.64 -1.26
CA GLU A 69 -15.08 -8.89 -1.92
C GLU A 69 -15.48 -8.64 -3.37
N VAL A 70 -14.83 -9.35 -4.28
CA VAL A 70 -15.11 -9.28 -5.71
C VAL A 70 -15.60 -10.64 -6.19
N SER A 71 -16.89 -10.74 -6.49
CA SER A 71 -17.46 -11.91 -7.13
C SER A 71 -17.32 -11.80 -8.64
N THR A 72 -16.76 -12.81 -9.28
CA THR A 72 -16.49 -12.82 -10.72
C THR A 72 -17.06 -14.07 -11.37
N SER A 73 -17.37 -14.01 -12.68
CA SER A 73 -17.66 -15.22 -13.43
C SER A 73 -16.45 -16.17 -13.47
N ALA A 74 -16.68 -17.46 -13.60
CA ALA A 74 -15.63 -18.48 -13.66
C ALA A 74 -14.60 -18.21 -14.78
N LYS A 75 -15.07 -17.70 -15.93
CA LYS A 75 -14.20 -17.35 -17.05
C LYS A 75 -13.33 -16.15 -16.75
N LEU A 76 -13.88 -15.07 -16.19
CA LEU A 76 -13.12 -13.88 -15.80
C LEU A 76 -12.08 -14.24 -14.74
N ASN A 77 -12.44 -15.03 -13.72
CA ASN A 77 -11.51 -15.50 -12.71
C ASN A 77 -10.32 -16.25 -13.31
N LYS A 78 -10.60 -17.19 -14.23
CA LYS A 78 -9.54 -17.94 -14.91
C LYS A 78 -8.61 -17.03 -15.74
N GLN A 79 -9.18 -16.03 -16.43
CA GLN A 79 -8.40 -15.06 -17.21
C GLN A 79 -7.49 -14.20 -16.31
N VAL A 80 -8.07 -13.62 -15.24
CA VAL A 80 -7.31 -12.79 -14.28
C VAL A 80 -6.17 -13.60 -13.65
N ASN A 81 -6.44 -14.81 -13.18
CA ASN A 81 -5.44 -15.69 -12.59
C ASN A 81 -4.33 -16.05 -13.59
N GLY A 82 -4.70 -16.33 -14.85
CA GLY A 82 -3.72 -16.57 -15.92
C GLY A 82 -2.83 -15.35 -16.21
N MET A 83 -3.42 -14.17 -16.24
CA MET A 83 -2.67 -12.92 -16.44
C MET A 83 -1.78 -12.59 -15.23
N MET A 84 -2.24 -12.87 -14.03
CA MET A 84 -1.47 -12.62 -12.79
C MET A 84 -0.25 -13.55 -12.65
N ALA A 85 -0.24 -14.68 -13.32
CA ALA A 85 0.89 -15.62 -13.34
C ALA A 85 2.07 -15.16 -14.23
N SER A 86 1.85 -14.17 -15.10
CA SER A 86 2.87 -13.64 -16.03
C SER A 86 3.21 -12.19 -15.67
N GLU A 87 4.50 -11.88 -15.50
CA GLU A 87 4.92 -10.49 -15.20
C GLU A 87 4.53 -9.51 -16.30
N ILE A 88 4.49 -9.94 -17.56
CA ILE A 88 4.10 -9.07 -18.69
C ILE A 88 2.60 -8.73 -18.61
N SER A 89 1.75 -9.71 -18.36
CA SER A 89 0.28 -9.52 -18.36
C SER A 89 -0.31 -9.11 -17.02
N LYS A 90 0.44 -9.25 -15.93
CA LYS A 90 0.04 -8.87 -14.57
C LYS A 90 -0.38 -7.39 -14.47
N THR A 91 0.36 -6.49 -15.12
CA THR A 91 0.03 -5.08 -15.17
C THR A 91 -1.34 -4.83 -15.80
N TYR A 92 -1.68 -5.57 -16.86
CA TYR A 92 -2.99 -5.48 -17.50
C TYR A 92 -4.10 -6.00 -16.58
N ALA A 93 -3.89 -7.12 -15.88
CA ALA A 93 -4.84 -7.64 -14.91
C ALA A 93 -5.11 -6.65 -13.78
N ILE A 94 -4.06 -6.00 -13.26
CA ILE A 94 -4.18 -4.97 -12.22
C ILE A 94 -5.03 -3.81 -12.73
N ASN A 95 -4.78 -3.29 -13.93
CA ASN A 95 -5.55 -2.19 -14.48
C ASN A 95 -6.97 -2.57 -14.88
N ALA A 96 -7.19 -3.80 -15.33
CA ALA A 96 -8.51 -4.25 -15.77
C ALA A 96 -9.47 -4.55 -14.62
N LEU A 97 -8.97 -5.00 -13.47
CA LEU A 97 -9.82 -5.41 -12.35
C LEU A 97 -9.52 -4.64 -11.05
N TYR A 98 -8.27 -4.66 -10.60
CA TYR A 98 -7.95 -4.15 -9.26
C TYR A 98 -8.05 -2.62 -9.16
N VAL A 99 -7.57 -1.89 -10.16
CA VAL A 99 -7.67 -0.41 -10.19
C VAL A 99 -9.13 0.05 -10.21
N PRO A 100 -10.02 -0.46 -11.08
CA PRO A 100 -11.45 -0.12 -11.02
C PRO A 100 -12.11 -0.45 -9.69
N VAL A 101 -11.81 -1.60 -9.09
CA VAL A 101 -12.34 -2.00 -7.78
C VAL A 101 -11.92 -1.02 -6.69
N VAL A 102 -10.63 -0.63 -6.63
CA VAL A 102 -10.14 0.33 -5.64
C VAL A 102 -10.68 1.73 -5.93
N THR A 103 -10.77 2.15 -7.19
CA THR A 103 -11.40 3.43 -7.57
C THR A 103 -12.84 3.50 -7.07
N HIS A 104 -13.61 2.44 -7.27
CA HIS A 104 -14.99 2.34 -6.77
C HIS A 104 -15.03 2.41 -5.23
N ALA A 105 -14.17 1.64 -4.55
CA ALA A 105 -14.09 1.64 -3.09
C ALA A 105 -13.78 3.02 -2.52
N LEU A 106 -12.83 3.76 -3.11
CA LEU A 106 -12.49 5.12 -2.70
C LEU A 106 -13.64 6.10 -2.94
N THR A 107 -14.36 5.97 -4.06
CA THR A 107 -15.52 6.81 -4.36
C THR A 107 -16.66 6.57 -3.37
N VAL A 108 -16.94 5.32 -3.03
CA VAL A 108 -18.00 4.98 -2.07
C VAL A 108 -17.62 5.43 -0.67
N LEU A 109 -16.34 5.33 -0.29
CA LEU A 109 -15.85 5.76 1.02
C LEU A 109 -16.08 7.24 1.30
N GLU A 110 -16.09 8.11 0.29
CA GLU A 110 -16.43 9.52 0.43
C GLU A 110 -17.89 9.77 0.79
N GLN A 111 -18.76 8.84 0.44
CA GLN A 111 -20.21 8.95 0.65
C GLN A 111 -20.67 8.18 1.87
N ARG A 112 -19.87 7.23 2.37
CA ARG A 112 -20.21 6.29 3.43
C ARG A 112 -19.09 6.21 4.46
N GLU A 113 -19.05 7.20 5.36
CA GLU A 113 -18.01 7.29 6.41
C GLU A 113 -18.01 6.09 7.37
N GLU A 114 -19.15 5.42 7.54
CA GLU A 114 -19.24 4.21 8.36
C GLU A 114 -18.31 3.09 7.90
N LEU A 115 -17.94 3.09 6.61
CA LEU A 115 -17.00 2.10 6.06
C LEU A 115 -15.56 2.30 6.53
N LEU A 116 -15.22 3.45 7.13
CA LEU A 116 -13.89 3.70 7.70
C LEU A 116 -13.51 2.74 8.82
N GLU A 117 -14.48 2.08 9.44
CA GLU A 117 -14.25 1.04 10.43
C GLU A 117 -13.73 -0.27 9.79
N ASN A 118 -13.98 -0.48 8.50
CA ASN A 118 -13.54 -1.66 7.80
C ASN A 118 -12.01 -1.67 7.57
N LYS A 119 -11.44 -2.84 7.66
CA LYS A 119 -9.98 -3.03 7.53
C LYS A 119 -9.42 -2.57 6.19
N TRP A 120 -10.15 -2.80 5.11
CA TRP A 120 -9.75 -2.37 3.78
C TRP A 120 -9.68 -0.84 3.67
N ALA A 121 -10.65 -0.14 4.27
CA ALA A 121 -10.69 1.32 4.26
C ALA A 121 -9.53 1.92 5.06
N GLN A 122 -9.23 1.36 6.23
CA GLN A 122 -8.08 1.78 7.04
C GLN A 122 -6.74 1.60 6.30
N VAL A 123 -6.58 0.50 5.57
CA VAL A 123 -5.37 0.23 4.77
C VAL A 123 -5.27 1.23 3.62
N LEU A 124 -6.34 1.44 2.84
CA LEU A 124 -6.33 2.36 1.71
C LEU A 124 -6.07 3.81 2.16
N THR A 125 -6.77 4.31 3.16
CA THR A 125 -6.59 5.67 3.68
C THR A 125 -5.19 5.91 4.23
N SER A 126 -4.65 4.95 4.97
CA SER A 126 -3.29 5.01 5.49
C SER A 126 -2.23 5.07 4.38
N GLN A 127 -2.38 4.26 3.34
CA GLN A 127 -1.46 4.25 2.20
C GLN A 127 -1.57 5.51 1.34
N LEU A 128 -2.80 6.00 1.11
CA LEU A 128 -3.02 7.25 0.39
C LEU A 128 -2.41 8.45 1.10
N ALA A 129 -2.54 8.52 2.43
CA ALA A 129 -1.93 9.60 3.20
C ALA A 129 -0.41 9.68 2.98
N THR A 130 0.27 8.54 2.83
CA THR A 130 1.70 8.49 2.52
C THR A 130 1.99 8.89 1.08
N ILE A 131 1.24 8.34 0.13
CA ILE A 131 1.45 8.63 -1.30
C ILE A 131 1.26 10.12 -1.58
N ARG A 132 0.24 10.75 -0.98
CA ARG A 132 -0.02 12.19 -1.12
C ARG A 132 1.08 13.06 -0.52
N GLN A 133 1.83 12.57 0.48
CA GLN A 133 3.00 13.28 1.00
C GLN A 133 4.21 13.21 0.08
N ASP A 134 4.38 12.09 -0.61
CA ASP A 134 5.57 11.82 -1.42
C ASP A 134 5.40 12.24 -2.89
N HIS A 135 4.16 12.34 -3.37
CA HIS A 135 3.84 12.60 -4.76
C HIS A 135 2.68 13.60 -4.89
N ASP A 136 2.79 14.47 -5.87
CA ASP A 136 1.68 15.33 -6.31
C ASP A 136 0.65 14.47 -7.09
N VAL A 137 -0.07 13.63 -6.38
CA VAL A 137 -1.14 12.82 -6.96
C VAL A 137 -2.34 13.73 -7.13
N ARG A 138 -2.73 13.97 -8.38
CA ARG A 138 -3.96 14.72 -8.69
C ARG A 138 -5.15 14.07 -7.99
N ASP A 139 -6.02 14.89 -7.44
CA ASP A 139 -7.13 14.51 -6.55
C ASP A 139 -8.27 13.78 -7.30
N GLU A 140 -7.90 12.82 -8.14
CA GLU A 140 -8.79 11.95 -8.89
C GLU A 140 -8.66 10.52 -8.38
N ARG A 141 -9.77 9.89 -8.01
CA ARG A 141 -9.80 8.55 -7.40
C ARG A 141 -9.12 7.47 -8.26
N HIS A 142 -9.20 7.62 -9.57
CA HIS A 142 -8.51 6.71 -10.48
C HIS A 142 -6.97 6.82 -10.36
N ASN A 143 -6.44 8.05 -10.31
CA ASN A 143 -5.01 8.29 -10.15
C ASN A 143 -4.51 7.81 -8.80
N GLU A 144 -5.28 8.01 -7.74
CA GLU A 144 -4.99 7.48 -6.41
C GLU A 144 -4.97 5.94 -6.39
N ALA A 145 -5.96 5.31 -7.01
CA ALA A 145 -5.99 3.85 -7.14
C ALA A 145 -4.78 3.32 -7.93
N GLN A 146 -4.40 3.99 -9.03
CA GLN A 146 -3.19 3.62 -9.77
C GLN A 146 -1.93 3.80 -8.94
N ALA A 147 -1.80 4.89 -8.18
CA ALA A 147 -0.66 5.15 -7.32
C ALA A 147 -0.50 4.07 -6.24
N LEU A 148 -1.59 3.59 -5.66
CA LEU A 148 -1.59 2.47 -4.71
C LEU A 148 -0.99 1.18 -5.29
N PHE A 149 -1.12 0.98 -6.59
CA PHE A 149 -0.48 -0.14 -7.32
C PHE A 149 0.86 0.25 -7.97
N ARG A 150 1.46 1.37 -7.57
CA ARG A 150 2.74 1.88 -8.10
C ARG A 150 2.67 2.23 -9.59
N PHE A 151 1.59 2.86 -10.02
CA PHE A 151 1.38 3.31 -11.40
C PHE A 151 1.65 2.21 -12.43
N PRO A 152 0.94 1.09 -12.40
CA PRO A 152 1.21 -0.04 -13.30
C PRO A 152 1.08 0.33 -14.79
N LEU A 153 0.27 1.36 -15.12
CA LEU A 153 0.20 2.02 -16.43
C LEU A 153 0.03 3.53 -16.20
N SER A 154 1.12 4.22 -15.93
CA SER A 154 1.07 5.69 -15.84
C SER A 154 0.89 6.29 -17.23
N VAL A 155 -0.16 7.08 -17.41
CA VAL A 155 -0.27 7.97 -18.56
C VAL A 155 0.58 9.20 -18.24
N ILE A 156 1.74 9.31 -18.86
CA ILE A 156 2.50 10.56 -18.86
C ILE A 156 1.75 11.48 -19.83
N SER A 157 0.90 12.35 -19.31
CA SER A 157 0.38 13.45 -20.12
C SER A 157 1.55 14.40 -20.36
N MET A 158 2.06 14.43 -21.58
CA MET A 158 2.91 15.51 -22.03
C MET A 158 2.02 16.75 -22.13
N GLU A 159 1.92 17.53 -21.06
CA GLU A 159 1.45 18.90 -21.18
C GLU A 159 2.51 19.63 -21.99
N GLY A 160 2.11 20.08 -23.17
CA GLY A 160 2.96 20.70 -24.16
C GLY A 160 3.67 21.95 -23.63
N SER A 161 4.86 22.12 -24.12
CA SER A 161 5.72 23.29 -24.05
C SER A 161 5.05 24.51 -24.61
#